data_6c7aef2cf4108fbaf7f414979475f6e7
#
_entry.id   6c7aef2cf4108fbaf7f414979475f6e7
#
_cell.length_a   1.000
_cell.length_b   1.000
_cell.length_c   1.000
_cell.angle_alpha   90.00
_cell.angle_beta   90.00
_cell.angle_gamma   90.00
#
_symmetry.space_group_name_H-M   'P 1'
#
loop_
_entity.id
_entity.type
_entity.pdbx_description
1 polymer ?
#
loop_
_entity_poly.entity_id
_entity_poly.type
_entity_poly.pdbx_seq_one_letter_code
_entity_poly.pdbx_strand_id
1 'polypeptide(L)'
;MTTITFFRSDGIFYGFEESGHVAYAEYGNDPFCAMLSSVTMYIVDAIEEVYGGNVSYDINEDDTVITVRSRSALPAYEADERVRFAVSGLFLTYYRMLEDMLLHDDMYEFTKDSGFQIKVKDLDF
;
A
#
# COMPACT_ATOMS: atom_id res chain seq x y z
N MET A 1 2.52 -3.90 16.54
CA MET A 1 1.43 -3.31 15.74
C MET A 1 1.93 -2.96 14.35
N THR A 2 1.17 -3.29 13.33
CA THR A 2 1.50 -2.95 11.96
C THR A 2 0.95 -1.56 11.63
N THR A 3 1.77 -0.73 11.00
CA THR A 3 1.36 0.61 10.56
C THR A 3 1.50 0.71 9.05
N ILE A 4 0.44 1.13 8.38
CA ILE A 4 0.47 1.39 6.95
C ILE A 4 0.27 2.89 6.77
N THR A 5 1.29 3.56 6.23
CA THR A 5 1.26 4.99 5.98
C THR A 5 1.12 5.23 4.48
N PHE A 6 0.05 5.87 4.07
CA PHE A 6 -0.17 6.22 2.67
C PHE A 6 0.39 7.60 2.38
N PHE A 7 1.06 7.74 1.26
CA PHE A 7 1.62 9.01 0.81
C PHE A 7 0.67 9.67 -0.19
N ARG A 8 0.44 10.94 0.02
CA ARG A 8 -0.47 11.71 -0.80
C ARG A 8 0.18 13.05 -1.16
N SER A 9 0.07 13.45 -2.41
CA SER A 9 0.53 14.74 -2.91
C SER A 9 -0.62 15.40 -3.66
N ASP A 10 -1.02 16.57 -3.23
CA ASP A 10 -2.12 17.33 -3.83
C ASP A 10 -3.42 16.50 -3.91
N GLY A 11 -3.69 15.73 -2.86
CA GLY A 11 -4.87 14.87 -2.81
C GLY A 11 -4.76 13.55 -3.57
N ILE A 12 -3.64 13.29 -4.24
CA ILE A 12 -3.43 12.09 -5.05
C ILE A 12 -2.57 11.09 -4.31
N PHE A 13 -3.07 9.89 -4.10
CA PHE A 13 -2.32 8.80 -3.48
C PHE A 13 -1.31 8.24 -4.48
N TYR A 14 -0.04 8.14 -4.07
CA TYR A 14 1.02 7.68 -4.95
C TYR A 14 1.91 6.59 -4.33
N GLY A 15 1.64 6.19 -3.11
CA GLY A 15 2.46 5.18 -2.47
C GLY A 15 2.04 4.88 -1.05
N PHE A 16 2.76 3.94 -0.44
CA PHE A 16 2.54 3.58 0.95
C PHE A 16 3.81 2.97 1.54
N GLU A 17 3.83 2.94 2.87
CA GLU A 17 4.90 2.33 3.65
C GLU A 17 4.25 1.42 4.69
N GLU A 18 4.70 0.17 4.75
CA GLU A 18 4.24 -0.81 5.72
C GLU A 18 5.36 -1.07 6.72
N SER A 19 5.08 -0.87 8.00
CA SER A 19 6.05 -1.09 9.07
C SER A 19 5.48 -1.97 10.15
N GLY A 20 6.37 -2.57 10.96
CA GLY A 20 6.03 -3.56 11.95
C GLY A 20 6.41 -4.94 11.45
N HIS A 21 5.65 -5.97 11.84
CA HIS A 21 6.03 -7.33 11.49
C HIS A 21 5.38 -7.86 10.21
N VAL A 22 4.77 -7.00 9.40
CA VAL A 22 4.15 -7.37 8.12
C VAL A 22 5.13 -8.02 7.17
N ALA A 23 6.35 -7.45 7.07
CA ALA A 23 7.36 -7.93 6.15
C ALA A 23 7.97 -9.27 6.55
N TYR A 24 7.82 -9.64 7.82
CA TYR A 24 8.51 -10.79 8.43
C TYR A 24 7.58 -11.76 9.11
N ALA A 25 6.28 -11.64 8.88
CA ALA A 25 5.35 -12.63 9.38
C ALA A 25 5.72 -13.99 8.80
N GLU A 26 5.78 -14.99 9.64
CA GLU A 26 5.98 -16.35 9.17
C GLU A 26 4.78 -16.74 8.31
N TYR A 27 5.06 -17.20 7.11
CA TYR A 27 4.03 -17.63 6.18
C TYR A 27 3.13 -18.67 6.85
N GLY A 28 1.83 -18.42 6.84
CA GLY A 28 0.84 -19.31 7.39
C GLY A 28 0.45 -19.06 8.84
N ASN A 29 1.19 -18.19 9.55
CA ASN A 29 0.88 -17.90 10.96
C ASN A 29 0.10 -16.60 11.15
N ASP A 30 0.08 -15.71 10.16
CA ASP A 30 -0.66 -14.47 10.23
C ASP A 30 -1.37 -14.20 8.90
N PRO A 31 -2.67 -14.55 8.82
CA PRO A 31 -3.42 -14.32 7.58
C PRO A 31 -3.49 -12.86 7.15
N PHE A 32 -3.49 -11.94 8.11
CA PHE A 32 -3.53 -10.51 7.80
C PHE A 32 -2.23 -10.06 7.11
N CYS A 33 -1.09 -10.47 7.65
CA CYS A 33 0.20 -10.14 7.03
C CYS A 33 0.35 -10.79 5.65
N ALA A 34 -0.13 -12.03 5.48
CA ALA A 34 -0.12 -12.69 4.18
C ALA A 34 -0.97 -11.94 3.16
N MET A 35 -2.14 -11.43 3.58
CA MET A 35 -3.00 -10.63 2.72
C MET A 35 -2.30 -9.33 2.31
N LEU A 36 -1.70 -8.61 3.26
CA LEU A 36 -0.99 -7.36 2.95
C LEU A 36 0.15 -7.58 1.95
N SER A 37 0.91 -8.66 2.13
CA SER A 37 1.99 -9.00 1.21
C SER A 37 1.45 -9.30 -0.19
N SER A 38 0.37 -10.04 -0.28
CA SER A 38 -0.25 -10.38 -1.57
C SER A 38 -0.80 -9.15 -2.28
N VAL A 39 -1.47 -8.26 -1.57
CA VAL A 39 -2.01 -7.03 -2.16
C VAL A 39 -0.88 -6.11 -2.60
N THR A 40 0.19 -6.01 -1.81
CA THR A 40 1.36 -5.21 -2.15
C THR A 40 1.95 -5.67 -3.49
N MET A 41 2.17 -6.97 -3.66
CA MET A 41 2.69 -7.50 -4.91
C MET A 41 1.70 -7.37 -6.06
N TYR A 42 0.42 -7.50 -5.79
CA TYR A 42 -0.63 -7.24 -6.78
C TYR A 42 -0.52 -5.81 -7.34
N ILE A 43 -0.35 -4.84 -6.46
CA ILE A 43 -0.25 -3.43 -6.85
C ILE A 43 1.02 -3.20 -7.68
N VAL A 44 2.16 -3.73 -7.24
CA VAL A 44 3.43 -3.59 -7.97
C VAL A 44 3.31 -4.19 -9.37
N ASP A 45 2.77 -5.39 -9.48
CA ASP A 45 2.58 -6.06 -10.77
C ASP A 45 1.60 -5.31 -11.66
N ALA A 46 0.52 -4.81 -11.10
CA ALA A 46 -0.46 -4.05 -11.86
C ALA A 46 0.17 -2.79 -12.48
N ILE A 47 0.93 -2.05 -11.70
CA ILE A 47 1.56 -0.83 -12.19
C ILE A 47 2.60 -1.15 -13.27
N GLU A 48 3.49 -2.09 -12.98
CA GLU A 48 4.62 -2.39 -13.85
C GLU A 48 4.22 -3.16 -15.10
N GLU A 49 3.45 -4.23 -14.93
CA GLU A 49 3.17 -5.18 -16.02
C GLU A 49 1.90 -4.86 -16.79
N VAL A 50 0.88 -4.29 -16.15
CA VAL A 50 -0.41 -4.05 -16.79
C VAL A 50 -0.52 -2.63 -17.32
N TYR A 51 -0.19 -1.64 -16.49
CA TYR A 51 -0.37 -0.24 -16.86
C TYR A 51 0.90 0.42 -17.41
N GLY A 52 2.03 -0.28 -17.37
CA GLY A 52 3.28 0.22 -17.91
C GLY A 52 3.81 1.44 -17.17
N GLY A 53 3.45 1.58 -15.90
CA GLY A 53 3.90 2.69 -15.08
C GLY A 53 5.23 2.40 -14.40
N ASN A 54 5.75 3.43 -13.75
CA ASN A 54 6.97 3.33 -12.96
C ASN A 54 6.59 3.03 -11.52
N VAL A 55 7.27 2.07 -10.90
CA VAL A 55 7.06 1.75 -9.49
C VAL A 55 8.38 1.40 -8.83
N SER A 56 8.58 1.88 -7.62
CA SER A 56 9.69 1.48 -6.77
C SER A 56 9.16 0.65 -5.61
N TYR A 57 9.87 -0.43 -5.32
CA TYR A 57 9.53 -1.37 -4.26
C TYR A 57 10.80 -1.63 -3.46
N ASP A 58 10.84 -1.12 -2.24
CA ASP A 58 12.01 -1.22 -1.36
C ASP A 58 11.66 -1.95 -0.08
N ILE A 59 12.53 -2.88 0.33
CA ILE A 59 12.43 -3.56 1.60
C ILE A 59 13.66 -3.19 2.42
N ASN A 60 13.43 -2.62 3.59
CA ASN A 60 14.49 -2.39 4.57
C ASN A 60 14.38 -3.50 5.62
N GLU A 61 15.28 -4.47 5.56
CA GLU A 61 15.25 -5.62 6.44
C GLU A 61 15.57 -5.28 7.90
N ASP A 62 16.43 -4.28 8.11
CA ASP A 62 16.84 -3.89 9.46
C ASP A 62 15.68 -3.25 10.23
N ASP A 63 14.88 -2.44 9.55
CA ASP A 63 13.77 -1.70 10.15
C ASP A 63 12.41 -2.39 9.96
N THR A 64 12.37 -3.50 9.24
CA THR A 64 11.14 -4.20 8.87
C THR A 64 10.13 -3.29 8.17
N VAL A 65 10.61 -2.54 7.16
CA VAL A 65 9.80 -1.57 6.43
C VAL A 65 9.77 -1.90 4.95
N ILE A 66 8.56 -1.90 4.38
CA ILE A 66 8.33 -2.03 2.94
C ILE A 66 7.77 -0.70 2.45
N THR A 67 8.39 -0.15 1.41
CA THR A 67 7.93 1.10 0.80
C THR A 67 7.65 0.88 -0.68
N VAL A 68 6.45 1.25 -1.11
CA VAL A 68 6.03 1.22 -2.52
C VAL A 68 5.62 2.61 -2.93
N ARG A 69 6.22 3.12 -4.01
CA ARG A 69 5.91 4.46 -4.52
C ARG A 69 5.88 4.44 -6.03
N SER A 70 4.97 5.20 -6.62
CA SER A 70 4.91 5.34 -8.07
C SER A 70 4.68 6.80 -8.47
N ARG A 71 5.67 7.36 -9.14
CA ARG A 71 5.53 8.70 -9.72
C ARG A 71 4.52 8.72 -10.87
N SER A 72 4.17 7.56 -11.40
CA SER A 72 3.16 7.48 -12.48
C SER A 72 1.76 7.83 -12.02
N ALA A 73 1.52 7.99 -10.71
CA ALA A 73 0.27 8.50 -10.19
C ALA A 73 0.17 10.03 -10.30
N LEU A 74 1.29 10.74 -10.53
CA LEU A 74 1.37 12.18 -10.33
C LEU A 74 1.52 12.95 -11.66
N PRO A 75 0.77 14.05 -11.84
CA PRO A 75 0.82 14.81 -13.09
C PRO A 75 2.19 15.44 -13.39
N ALA A 76 3.02 15.67 -12.36
CA ALA A 76 4.35 16.21 -12.57
C ALA A 76 5.29 15.24 -13.29
N TYR A 77 5.00 13.93 -13.23
CA TYR A 77 5.90 12.90 -13.74
C TYR A 77 5.28 12.02 -14.83
N GLU A 78 3.95 12.02 -14.95
CA GLU A 78 3.25 11.18 -15.92
C GLU A 78 2.28 12.03 -16.73
N ALA A 79 2.48 12.08 -18.04
CA ALA A 79 1.64 12.85 -18.94
C ALA A 79 0.32 12.13 -19.28
N ASP A 80 0.33 10.79 -19.27
CA ASP A 80 -0.86 10.02 -19.65
C ASP A 80 -1.86 9.97 -18.48
N GLU A 81 -2.98 10.65 -18.67
CA GLU A 81 -4.05 10.72 -17.68
C GLU A 81 -4.62 9.34 -17.33
N ARG A 82 -4.66 8.42 -18.31
CA ARG A 82 -5.18 7.07 -18.06
C ARG A 82 -4.26 6.28 -17.13
N VAL A 83 -2.96 6.44 -17.30
CA VAL A 83 -1.98 5.80 -16.42
C VAL A 83 -2.08 6.39 -15.03
N ARG A 84 -2.14 7.72 -14.93
CA ARG A 84 -2.29 8.38 -13.61
C ARG A 84 -3.55 7.91 -12.88
N PHE A 85 -4.66 7.85 -13.58
CA PHE A 85 -5.92 7.42 -12.99
C PHE A 85 -5.83 5.97 -12.50
N ALA A 86 -5.28 5.08 -13.33
CA ALA A 86 -5.14 3.66 -12.98
C ALA A 86 -4.23 3.48 -11.76
N VAL A 87 -3.08 4.12 -11.78
CA VAL A 87 -2.07 3.96 -10.72
C VAL A 87 -2.54 4.55 -9.40
N SER A 88 -3.03 5.79 -9.41
CA SER A 88 -3.56 6.41 -8.19
C SER A 88 -4.77 5.65 -7.65
N GLY A 89 -5.58 5.08 -8.54
CA GLY A 89 -6.72 4.27 -8.17
C GLY A 89 -6.35 3.01 -7.41
N LEU A 90 -5.23 2.38 -7.75
CA LEU A 90 -4.73 1.21 -7.02
C LEU A 90 -4.40 1.57 -5.57
N PHE A 91 -3.67 2.66 -5.36
CA PHE A 91 -3.32 3.10 -4.01
C PHE A 91 -4.56 3.54 -3.21
N LEU A 92 -5.45 4.28 -3.84
CA LEU A 92 -6.69 4.71 -3.18
C LEU A 92 -7.56 3.52 -2.80
N THR A 93 -7.67 2.53 -3.69
CA THR A 93 -8.46 1.32 -3.41
C THR A 93 -7.87 0.54 -2.24
N TYR A 94 -6.56 0.41 -2.19
CA TYR A 94 -5.90 -0.25 -1.06
C TYR A 94 -6.18 0.49 0.26
N TYR A 95 -6.06 1.81 0.24
CA TYR A 95 -6.39 2.64 1.40
C TYR A 95 -7.84 2.41 1.86
N ARG A 96 -8.78 2.44 0.93
CA ARG A 96 -10.20 2.26 1.23
C ARG A 96 -10.51 0.86 1.77
N MET A 97 -9.86 -0.14 1.21
CA MET A 97 -10.03 -1.52 1.67
C MET A 97 -9.57 -1.67 3.13
N LEU A 98 -8.41 -1.12 3.46
CA LEU A 98 -7.89 -1.18 4.82
C LEU A 98 -8.73 -0.36 5.79
N GLU A 99 -9.19 0.82 5.37
CA GLU A 99 -10.09 1.64 6.17
C GLU A 99 -11.40 0.89 6.47
N ASP A 100 -11.96 0.24 5.46
CA ASP A 100 -13.17 -0.55 5.61
C ASP A 100 -12.98 -1.72 6.58
N MET A 101 -11.83 -2.38 6.53
CA MET A 101 -11.50 -3.45 7.48
C MET A 101 -11.45 -2.96 8.92
N LEU A 102 -10.94 -1.74 9.15
CA LEU A 102 -10.93 -1.16 10.49
C LEU A 102 -12.33 -0.81 10.98
N LEU A 103 -13.19 -0.32 10.09
CA LEU A 103 -14.57 0.04 10.43
C LEU A 103 -15.46 -1.19 10.69
N HIS A 104 -15.13 -2.33 10.09
CA HIS A 104 -15.89 -3.56 10.17
C HIS A 104 -15.06 -4.70 10.76
N ASP A 105 -14.42 -4.41 11.90
CA ASP A 105 -13.49 -5.35 12.55
C ASP A 105 -14.16 -6.68 12.91
N ASP A 106 -15.46 -6.67 13.20
CA ASP A 106 -16.23 -7.89 13.48
C ASP A 106 -16.38 -8.81 12.27
N MET A 107 -16.20 -8.29 11.06
CA MET A 107 -16.22 -9.08 9.83
C MET A 107 -14.84 -9.64 9.45
N TYR A 108 -13.77 -9.06 10.01
CA TYR A 108 -12.39 -9.39 9.67
C TYR A 108 -11.65 -9.87 10.92
N GLU A 109 -12.00 -11.07 11.37
CA GLU A 109 -11.49 -11.63 12.63
C GLU A 109 -9.96 -11.66 12.70
N PHE A 110 -9.29 -11.74 11.56
CA PHE A 110 -7.84 -11.81 11.56
C PHE A 110 -7.15 -10.49 11.93
N THR A 111 -7.90 -9.38 12.08
CA THR A 111 -7.34 -8.11 12.54
C THR A 111 -7.28 -8.01 14.06
N LYS A 112 -8.04 -8.84 14.78
CA LYS A 112 -8.18 -8.74 16.24
C LYS A 112 -6.89 -8.93 17.01
N ASP A 113 -6.06 -9.87 16.57
CA ASP A 113 -4.84 -10.25 17.30
C ASP A 113 -3.61 -9.49 16.86
N SER A 114 -3.55 -9.07 15.60
CA SER A 114 -2.37 -8.40 15.06
C SER A 114 -2.41 -6.89 15.23
N GLY A 115 -3.58 -6.30 15.27
CA GLY A 115 -3.75 -4.84 15.37
C GLY A 115 -3.05 -4.09 14.25
N PHE A 116 -3.72 -3.16 13.63
CA PHE A 116 -3.06 -2.29 12.66
C PHE A 116 -3.66 -0.90 12.70
N GLN A 117 -2.89 0.06 12.20
CA GLN A 117 -3.34 1.43 12.06
C GLN A 117 -2.97 1.95 10.68
N ILE A 118 -3.77 2.89 10.19
CA ILE A 118 -3.56 3.54 8.91
C ILE A 118 -3.26 5.01 9.17
N LYS A 119 -2.27 5.54 8.46
CA LYS A 119 -1.93 6.96 8.49
C LYS A 119 -1.91 7.48 7.06
N VAL A 120 -2.19 8.76 6.89
CA VAL A 120 -2.02 9.46 5.62
C VAL A 120 -1.03 10.59 5.85
N LYS A 121 -0.02 10.64 5.01
CA LYS A 121 1.00 11.67 5.08
C LYS A 121 1.02 12.46 3.77
N ASP A 122 0.81 13.76 3.88
CA ASP A 122 0.95 14.64 2.73
C ASP A 122 2.43 14.95 2.54
N LEU A 123 2.97 14.48 1.44
CA LEU A 123 4.40 14.54 1.16
C LEU A 123 4.61 14.57 -0.35
N ASP A 124 5.33 15.56 -0.84
CA ASP A 124 5.67 15.62 -2.24
C ASP A 124 6.63 14.49 -2.62
N PHE A 125 6.47 13.98 -3.84
CA PHE A 125 7.30 12.86 -4.31
C PHE A 125 8.83 13.25 -4.37
#